data_273ca4c0a079a947b8bf0f469e993ba0
#
_entry.id   273ca4c0a079a947b8bf0f469e993ba0
#
_cell.length_a   1.000
_cell.length_b   1.000
_cell.length_c   1.000
_cell.angle_alpha   90.00
_cell.angle_beta   90.00
_cell.angle_gamma   90.00
#
_symmetry.space_group_name_H-M   'P 1'
#
loop_
_entity.id
_entity.type
_entity.pdbx_description
1 polymer ?
#
loop_
_entity_poly.entity_id
_entity_poly.type
_entity_poly.pdbx_seq_one_letter_code
_entity_poly.pdbx_strand_id
1 'polypeptide(L)'
;LRIGTRASELALTQSGHVGAALVEGTGHEVELVHVSTHGDRDRTSPLAQIGGTGVFVTAVRQALLDGEVDVVVHSWKDLPTAPLTEIALAAAPVREDPRDALCARDGLTLAQLPAGARVGTGSPRRAAQLLRARPDLEVVGIRGNVETRLRRALGPDADLDAVVLAASGLRRVGREAAISELLPVEVMLPAPAQGALAVEATTAALAQEPWFAARLEAVDDAATRAAVTAERALLRALEAGCSAPVAAYAELERAEAESPDQVDPSAAGESAAAPSAAGHVLRLRALAIRPDGSHVVEGEARVALDLAADALTGPDSVPSELGAELAADLLSRGAGEILAEARA
;
A
#
# COMPACT_ATOMS: atom_id res chain seq x y z
N LEU A 1 -13.82 -20.88 -9.84
CA LEU A 1 -12.62 -20.24 -9.28
C LEU A 1 -12.82 -20.06 -7.77
N ARG A 2 -11.98 -20.69 -6.96
CA ARG A 2 -12.02 -20.62 -5.48
C ARG A 2 -11.05 -19.53 -5.03
N ILE A 3 -11.55 -18.55 -4.27
CA ILE A 3 -10.73 -17.43 -3.78
C ILE A 3 -10.67 -17.49 -2.26
N GLY A 4 -9.47 -17.68 -1.73
CA GLY A 4 -9.22 -17.66 -0.29
C GLY A 4 -9.32 -16.25 0.27
N THR A 5 -10.14 -16.06 1.30
CA THR A 5 -10.36 -14.75 1.91
C THR A 5 -10.59 -14.85 3.41
N ARG A 6 -10.33 -13.76 4.13
CA ARG A 6 -10.70 -13.60 5.54
C ARG A 6 -12.18 -13.25 5.67
N ALA A 7 -12.76 -13.50 6.83
CA ALA A 7 -14.17 -13.24 7.10
C ALA A 7 -14.52 -11.75 7.33
N SER A 8 -13.54 -10.81 7.26
CA SER A 8 -13.86 -9.39 7.42
C SER A 8 -14.57 -8.84 6.18
N GLU A 9 -15.54 -7.94 6.37
CA GLU A 9 -16.29 -7.30 5.29
C GLU A 9 -15.35 -6.75 4.19
N LEU A 10 -14.29 -6.04 4.59
CA LEU A 10 -13.31 -5.49 3.64
C LEU A 10 -12.62 -6.59 2.83
N ALA A 11 -12.20 -7.69 3.46
CA ALA A 11 -11.54 -8.79 2.75
C ALA A 11 -12.49 -9.48 1.77
N LEU A 12 -13.73 -9.72 2.18
CA LEU A 12 -14.77 -10.29 1.32
C LEU A 12 -15.06 -9.41 0.10
N THR A 13 -15.21 -8.10 0.32
CA THR A 13 -15.43 -7.14 -0.77
C THR A 13 -14.25 -7.10 -1.74
N GLN A 14 -13.02 -7.07 -1.23
CA GLN A 14 -11.82 -7.07 -2.06
C GLN A 14 -11.71 -8.35 -2.90
N SER A 15 -11.91 -9.51 -2.28
CA SER A 15 -11.87 -10.80 -2.97
C SER A 15 -13.00 -10.94 -3.98
N GLY A 16 -14.19 -10.45 -3.66
CA GLY A 16 -15.33 -10.41 -4.59
C GLY A 16 -15.07 -9.56 -5.83
N HIS A 17 -14.51 -8.36 -5.67
CA HIS A 17 -14.16 -7.48 -6.79
C HIS A 17 -13.13 -8.12 -7.73
N VAL A 18 -12.05 -8.68 -7.15
CA VAL A 18 -11.02 -9.38 -7.95
C VAL A 18 -11.61 -10.61 -8.62
N GLY A 19 -12.42 -11.40 -7.89
CA GLY A 19 -13.06 -12.58 -8.45
C GLY A 19 -13.97 -12.25 -9.63
N ALA A 20 -14.80 -11.22 -9.51
CA ALA A 20 -15.66 -10.76 -10.60
C ALA A 20 -14.84 -10.39 -11.85
N ALA A 21 -13.74 -9.65 -11.68
CA ALA A 21 -12.86 -9.27 -12.79
C ALA A 21 -12.17 -10.49 -13.44
N LEU A 22 -11.75 -11.46 -12.64
CA LEU A 22 -11.08 -12.66 -13.15
C LEU A 22 -12.00 -13.56 -14.00
N VAL A 23 -13.30 -13.63 -13.67
CA VAL A 23 -14.26 -14.47 -14.41
C VAL A 23 -15.10 -13.71 -15.42
N GLU A 24 -14.92 -12.41 -15.57
CA GLU A 24 -15.69 -11.58 -16.51
C GLU A 24 -15.63 -12.14 -17.94
N GLY A 25 -16.80 -12.38 -18.55
CA GLY A 25 -16.92 -12.91 -19.91
C GLY A 25 -16.52 -14.38 -20.09
N THR A 26 -16.23 -15.13 -19.00
CA THR A 26 -15.75 -16.51 -19.09
C THR A 26 -16.83 -17.58 -18.88
N GLY A 27 -17.94 -17.24 -18.25
CA GLY A 27 -18.96 -18.19 -17.82
C GLY A 27 -18.57 -19.00 -16.56
N HIS A 28 -17.41 -18.76 -15.96
CA HIS A 28 -17.02 -19.37 -14.68
C HIS A 28 -17.65 -18.62 -13.50
N GLU A 29 -17.85 -19.34 -12.41
CA GLU A 29 -18.33 -18.79 -11.15
C GLU A 29 -17.19 -18.59 -10.14
N VAL A 30 -17.40 -17.66 -9.21
CA VAL A 30 -16.48 -17.39 -8.10
C VAL A 30 -17.06 -17.98 -6.82
N GLU A 31 -16.26 -18.74 -6.11
CA GLU A 31 -16.52 -19.21 -4.75
C GLU A 31 -15.56 -18.54 -3.78
N LEU A 32 -16.07 -17.81 -2.81
CA LEU A 32 -15.25 -17.22 -1.74
C LEU A 32 -15.12 -18.25 -0.59
N VAL A 33 -13.90 -18.74 -0.38
CA VAL A 33 -13.58 -19.70 0.66
C VAL A 33 -13.06 -18.97 1.89
N HIS A 34 -13.78 -19.06 2.99
CA HIS A 34 -13.40 -18.41 4.24
C HIS A 34 -12.29 -19.18 4.95
N VAL A 35 -11.11 -18.59 5.01
CA VAL A 35 -9.97 -19.12 5.75
C VAL A 35 -9.87 -18.44 7.11
N SER A 36 -10.06 -19.22 8.19
CA SER A 36 -9.97 -18.71 9.56
C SER A 36 -8.51 -18.52 9.98
N THR A 37 -8.12 -17.30 10.31
CA THR A 37 -6.77 -17.00 10.77
C THR A 37 -6.69 -16.96 12.30
N HIS A 38 -5.49 -17.21 12.87
CA HIS A 38 -5.28 -17.08 14.32
C HIS A 38 -5.56 -15.67 14.81
N GLY A 39 -5.18 -14.65 14.02
CA GLY A 39 -5.43 -13.24 14.35
C GLY A 39 -6.91 -12.82 14.28
N ASP A 40 -7.77 -13.58 13.59
CA ASP A 40 -9.22 -13.35 13.61
C ASP A 40 -9.86 -13.89 14.91
N ARG A 41 -9.23 -14.87 15.56
CA ARG A 41 -9.66 -15.46 16.83
C ARG A 41 -9.19 -14.66 18.04
N ASP A 42 -7.98 -14.12 18.02
CA ASP A 42 -7.44 -13.29 19.11
C ASP A 42 -7.65 -11.80 18.80
N ARG A 43 -8.70 -11.24 19.41
CA ARG A 43 -9.06 -9.81 19.27
C ARG A 43 -8.48 -8.92 20.37
N THR A 44 -7.80 -9.50 21.36
CA THR A 44 -7.41 -8.85 22.61
C THR A 44 -5.90 -8.57 22.70
N SER A 45 -5.07 -9.49 22.24
CA SER A 45 -3.62 -9.35 22.35
C SER A 45 -3.05 -8.27 21.42
N PRO A 46 -2.01 -7.52 21.81
CA PRO A 46 -1.33 -6.57 20.92
C PRO A 46 -0.83 -7.23 19.63
N LEU A 47 -1.05 -6.61 18.45
CA LEU A 47 -0.61 -7.17 17.15
C LEU A 47 0.88 -7.51 17.14
N ALA A 48 1.71 -6.72 17.83
CA ALA A 48 3.13 -6.99 17.99
C ALA A 48 3.41 -8.30 18.77
N GLN A 49 2.51 -8.72 19.67
CA GLN A 49 2.65 -9.95 20.47
C GLN A 49 2.10 -11.18 19.76
N ILE A 50 1.16 -11.02 18.81
CA ILE A 50 0.57 -12.13 18.03
C ILE A 50 1.49 -12.55 16.86
N GLY A 51 2.67 -11.96 16.69
CA GLY A 51 3.60 -12.28 15.61
C GLY A 51 3.49 -11.38 14.36
N GLY A 52 2.90 -10.21 14.49
CA GLY A 52 2.84 -9.20 13.43
C GLY A 52 1.84 -9.54 12.30
N THR A 53 1.95 -8.81 11.18
CA THR A 53 1.07 -8.94 10.00
C THR A 53 1.16 -10.30 9.32
N GLY A 54 2.23 -11.07 9.52
CA GLY A 54 2.40 -12.42 8.95
C GLY A 54 1.32 -13.43 9.37
N VAL A 55 0.74 -13.30 10.56
CA VAL A 55 -0.25 -14.26 11.09
C VAL A 55 -1.54 -14.30 10.25
N PHE A 56 -1.94 -13.16 9.68
CA PHE A 56 -3.13 -13.10 8.82
C PHE A 56 -2.89 -13.67 7.43
N VAL A 57 -1.65 -13.61 6.95
CA VAL A 57 -1.25 -14.03 5.62
C VAL A 57 -0.94 -15.53 5.60
N THR A 58 -0.32 -16.06 6.65
CA THR A 58 0.15 -17.46 6.71
C THR A 58 -0.97 -18.46 6.47
N ALA A 59 -2.12 -18.31 7.12
CA ALA A 59 -3.21 -19.27 6.99
C ALA A 59 -3.82 -19.30 5.57
N VAL A 60 -4.04 -18.13 4.95
CA VAL A 60 -4.58 -18.07 3.58
C VAL A 60 -3.57 -18.55 2.53
N ARG A 61 -2.27 -18.29 2.73
CA ARG A 61 -1.21 -18.85 1.89
C ARG A 61 -1.09 -20.36 2.05
N GLN A 62 -1.30 -20.89 3.28
CA GLN A 62 -1.32 -22.35 3.49
C GLN A 62 -2.47 -23.00 2.73
N ALA A 63 -3.69 -22.45 2.81
CA ALA A 63 -4.82 -22.95 2.03
C ALA A 63 -4.56 -22.92 0.49
N LEU A 64 -3.80 -21.92 0.02
CA LEU A 64 -3.36 -21.85 -1.38
C LEU A 64 -2.37 -22.98 -1.72
N LEU A 65 -1.39 -23.24 -0.86
CA LEU A 65 -0.40 -24.31 -1.04
C LEU A 65 -1.01 -25.72 -0.95
N ASP A 66 -2.02 -25.88 -0.09
CA ASP A 66 -2.74 -27.13 0.09
C ASP A 66 -3.77 -27.39 -1.04
N GLY A 67 -3.93 -26.44 -1.98
CA GLY A 67 -4.86 -26.54 -3.10
C GLY A 67 -6.32 -26.44 -2.71
N GLU A 68 -6.63 -25.92 -1.52
CA GLU A 68 -7.99 -25.64 -1.08
C GLU A 68 -8.61 -24.48 -1.84
N VAL A 69 -7.77 -23.53 -2.28
CA VAL A 69 -8.15 -22.36 -3.06
C VAL A 69 -7.19 -22.16 -4.24
N ASP A 70 -7.65 -21.45 -5.28
CA ASP A 70 -6.89 -21.25 -6.51
C ASP A 70 -6.10 -19.93 -6.49
N VAL A 71 -6.64 -18.91 -5.81
CA VAL A 71 -6.00 -17.61 -5.56
C VAL A 71 -6.31 -17.11 -4.16
N VAL A 72 -5.47 -16.20 -3.67
CA VAL A 72 -5.74 -15.42 -2.47
C VAL A 72 -5.55 -13.92 -2.76
N VAL A 73 -6.40 -13.10 -2.14
CA VAL A 73 -6.40 -11.64 -2.33
C VAL A 73 -6.07 -10.95 -1.02
N HIS A 74 -5.12 -10.02 -1.08
CA HIS A 74 -4.66 -9.27 0.08
C HIS A 74 -4.71 -7.76 -0.18
N SER A 75 -4.94 -6.95 0.86
CA SER A 75 -4.45 -5.59 0.86
C SER A 75 -2.91 -5.65 0.82
N TRP A 76 -2.29 -5.13 -0.21
CA TRP A 76 -0.87 -5.38 -0.46
C TRP A 76 0.06 -4.81 0.62
N LYS A 77 -0.35 -3.72 1.27
CA LYS A 77 0.36 -3.12 2.41
C LYS A 77 0.51 -4.05 3.63
N ASP A 78 -0.34 -5.08 3.73
CA ASP A 78 -0.36 -6.03 4.85
C ASP A 78 0.49 -7.28 4.54
N LEU A 79 1.01 -7.43 3.31
CA LEU A 79 1.89 -8.53 2.93
C LEU A 79 3.33 -8.32 3.42
N PRO A 80 3.99 -9.34 3.98
CA PRO A 80 5.43 -9.33 4.23
C PRO A 80 6.21 -9.00 2.94
N THR A 81 7.37 -8.36 3.09
CA THR A 81 8.23 -8.00 1.94
C THR A 81 9.11 -9.16 1.47
N ALA A 82 9.29 -10.20 2.29
CA ALA A 82 10.04 -11.39 1.92
C ALA A 82 9.29 -12.23 0.87
N PRO A 83 9.94 -12.60 -0.24
CA PRO A 83 9.34 -13.45 -1.26
C PRO A 83 9.17 -14.89 -0.77
N LEU A 84 8.25 -15.62 -1.40
CA LEU A 84 8.10 -17.08 -1.28
C LEU A 84 8.32 -17.68 -2.65
N THR A 85 9.02 -18.82 -2.72
CA THR A 85 9.33 -19.49 -4.00
C THR A 85 8.13 -20.20 -4.62
N GLU A 86 7.23 -20.73 -3.79
CA GLU A 86 6.07 -21.52 -4.23
C GLU A 86 4.85 -20.65 -4.54
N ILE A 87 4.85 -19.39 -4.13
CA ILE A 87 3.74 -18.44 -4.32
C ILE A 87 4.25 -17.24 -5.09
N ALA A 88 3.59 -16.93 -6.20
CA ALA A 88 3.87 -15.75 -6.99
C ALA A 88 2.81 -14.65 -6.75
N LEU A 89 3.24 -13.40 -6.83
CA LEU A 89 2.35 -12.27 -7.05
C LEU A 89 1.86 -12.34 -8.50
N ALA A 90 0.69 -12.93 -8.70
CA ALA A 90 0.16 -13.24 -10.01
C ALA A 90 -0.47 -12.02 -10.70
N ALA A 91 -1.14 -11.14 -9.93
CA ALA A 91 -1.69 -9.89 -10.44
C ALA A 91 -1.72 -8.79 -9.39
N ALA A 92 -1.62 -7.56 -9.86
CA ALA A 92 -1.82 -6.32 -9.12
C ALA A 92 -2.88 -5.49 -9.85
N PRO A 93 -4.16 -5.58 -9.50
CA PRO A 93 -5.21 -4.78 -10.14
C PRO A 93 -4.99 -3.28 -9.94
N VAL A 94 -5.62 -2.46 -10.79
CA VAL A 94 -5.57 -0.99 -10.71
C VAL A 94 -5.72 -0.52 -9.27
N ARG A 95 -4.77 0.32 -8.83
CA ARG A 95 -4.69 0.85 -7.47
C ARG A 95 -5.83 1.80 -7.19
N GLU A 96 -6.53 1.59 -6.08
CA GLU A 96 -7.48 2.55 -5.53
C GLU A 96 -6.72 3.71 -4.87
N ASP A 97 -7.42 4.84 -4.62
CA ASP A 97 -6.85 6.04 -3.98
C ASP A 97 -5.94 5.69 -2.78
N PRO A 98 -4.65 6.01 -2.85
CA PRO A 98 -3.68 5.66 -1.81
C PRO A 98 -3.79 6.54 -0.57
N ARG A 99 -4.51 7.67 -0.63
CA ARG A 99 -4.58 8.66 0.45
C ARG A 99 -5.20 8.10 1.72
N ASP A 100 -4.84 8.75 2.81
CA ASP A 100 -5.54 8.60 4.07
C ASP A 100 -6.73 9.58 4.13
N ALA A 101 -7.78 9.17 4.83
CA ALA A 101 -9.00 9.93 4.98
C ALA A 101 -9.24 10.25 6.46
N LEU A 102 -9.53 11.49 6.75
CA LEU A 102 -10.07 11.94 8.03
C LEU A 102 -11.59 11.70 8.02
N CYS A 103 -12.09 11.08 9.07
CA CYS A 103 -13.52 10.92 9.33
C CYS A 103 -13.79 11.61 10.66
N ALA A 104 -14.20 12.87 10.60
CA ALA A 104 -14.38 13.72 11.77
C ALA A 104 -15.87 13.99 12.04
N ARG A 105 -16.18 14.19 13.32
CA ARG A 105 -17.49 14.67 13.75
C ARG A 105 -17.79 16.02 13.09
N ASP A 106 -19.04 16.25 12.75
CA ASP A 106 -19.53 17.47 12.11
C ASP A 106 -18.87 17.82 10.77
N GLY A 107 -18.20 16.84 10.13
CA GLY A 107 -17.57 17.04 8.83
C GLY A 107 -16.33 17.94 8.87
N LEU A 108 -15.70 18.12 10.02
CA LEU A 108 -14.54 19.00 10.19
C LEU A 108 -13.32 18.48 9.41
N THR A 109 -12.54 19.39 8.87
CA THR A 109 -11.21 19.11 8.28
C THR A 109 -10.15 19.07 9.39
N LEU A 110 -8.95 18.56 9.06
CA LEU A 110 -7.81 18.50 9.99
C LEU A 110 -7.46 19.90 10.56
N ALA A 111 -7.54 20.92 9.70
CA ALA A 111 -7.28 22.30 10.11
C ALA A 111 -8.35 22.86 11.04
N GLN A 112 -9.60 22.39 10.92
CA GLN A 112 -10.75 22.86 11.70
C GLN A 112 -10.92 22.13 13.03
N LEU A 113 -10.23 21.02 13.26
CA LEU A 113 -10.28 20.33 14.54
C LEU A 113 -9.83 21.26 15.67
N PRO A 114 -10.56 21.30 16.82
CA PRO A 114 -10.16 22.12 17.96
C PRO A 114 -8.81 21.67 18.54
N ALA A 115 -8.13 22.58 19.24
CA ALA A 115 -6.92 22.25 19.97
C ALA A 115 -7.24 21.18 21.04
N GLY A 116 -6.37 20.17 21.16
CA GLY A 116 -6.59 19.02 22.03
C GLY A 116 -7.59 18.00 21.50
N ALA A 117 -8.07 18.12 20.25
CA ALA A 117 -8.98 17.13 19.67
C ALA A 117 -8.37 15.72 19.66
N ARG A 118 -9.20 14.74 20.01
CA ARG A 118 -8.81 13.33 20.13
C ARG A 118 -8.98 12.63 18.79
N VAL A 119 -7.86 12.27 18.14
CA VAL A 119 -7.84 11.63 16.81
C VAL A 119 -7.37 10.18 16.91
N GLY A 120 -8.25 9.25 16.50
CA GLY A 120 -7.98 7.81 16.58
C GLY A 120 -7.22 7.27 15.39
N THR A 121 -6.12 6.57 15.64
CA THR A 121 -5.42 5.75 14.63
C THR A 121 -4.68 4.60 15.30
N GLY A 122 -4.57 3.44 14.61
CA GLY A 122 -3.72 2.33 15.05
C GLY A 122 -2.39 2.26 14.29
N SER A 123 -2.07 3.28 13.50
CA SER A 123 -0.86 3.30 12.66
C SER A 123 0.16 4.29 13.22
N PRO A 124 1.37 3.82 13.62
CA PRO A 124 2.43 4.73 14.07
C PRO A 124 2.81 5.77 13.01
N ARG A 125 2.81 5.41 11.73
CA ARG A 125 3.03 6.31 10.62
C ARG A 125 2.04 7.47 10.59
N ARG A 126 0.74 7.18 10.76
CA ARG A 126 -0.31 8.21 10.80
C ARG A 126 -0.19 9.07 12.04
N ALA A 127 0.02 8.44 13.20
CA ALA A 127 0.16 9.15 14.48
C ALA A 127 1.28 10.20 14.41
N ALA A 128 2.45 9.80 13.95
CA ALA A 128 3.60 10.68 13.84
C ALA A 128 3.36 11.84 12.85
N GLN A 129 2.76 11.58 11.68
CA GLN A 129 2.47 12.62 10.70
C GLN A 129 1.34 13.57 11.16
N LEU A 130 0.34 13.07 11.89
CA LEU A 130 -0.67 13.93 12.55
C LEU A 130 -0.02 14.88 13.56
N LEU A 131 0.85 14.36 14.43
CA LEU A 131 1.56 15.17 15.42
C LEU A 131 2.52 16.18 14.78
N ARG A 132 3.14 15.83 13.65
CA ARG A 132 3.94 16.78 12.85
C ARG A 132 3.09 17.92 12.32
N ALA A 133 1.91 17.60 11.75
CA ALA A 133 1.02 18.60 11.16
C ALA A 133 0.28 19.44 12.21
N ARG A 134 -0.11 18.83 13.32
CA ARG A 134 -0.92 19.39 14.41
C ARG A 134 -0.41 18.87 15.77
N PRO A 135 0.66 19.48 16.31
CA PRO A 135 1.26 19.06 17.60
C PRO A 135 0.32 19.19 18.80
N ASP A 136 -0.74 19.94 18.65
CA ASP A 136 -1.77 20.20 19.66
C ASP A 136 -2.84 19.10 19.76
N LEU A 137 -2.84 18.09 18.87
CA LEU A 137 -3.80 16.98 18.90
C LEU A 137 -3.42 15.91 19.93
N GLU A 138 -4.44 15.27 20.49
CA GLU A 138 -4.30 14.02 21.26
C GLU A 138 -4.51 12.82 20.33
N VAL A 139 -3.43 12.13 19.95
CA VAL A 139 -3.53 10.94 19.10
C VAL A 139 -3.76 9.69 19.93
N VAL A 140 -4.90 9.01 19.69
CA VAL A 140 -5.36 7.86 20.48
C VAL A 140 -5.22 6.56 19.66
N GLY A 141 -4.59 5.56 20.26
CA GLY A 141 -4.47 4.21 19.65
C GLY A 141 -5.84 3.52 19.55
N ILE A 142 -6.23 3.09 18.36
CA ILE A 142 -7.49 2.38 18.11
C ILE A 142 -7.29 1.06 17.37
N ARG A 143 -8.21 0.12 17.59
CA ARG A 143 -8.24 -1.19 16.95
C ARG A 143 -9.63 -1.51 16.39
N GLY A 144 -9.72 -2.59 15.64
CA GLY A 144 -10.97 -3.09 15.05
C GLY A 144 -11.02 -2.90 13.54
N ASN A 145 -12.12 -3.31 12.95
CA ASN A 145 -12.43 -3.11 11.53
C ASN A 145 -12.84 -1.65 11.25
N VAL A 146 -13.12 -1.34 9.98
CA VAL A 146 -13.52 0.01 9.53
C VAL A 146 -14.73 0.51 10.34
N GLU A 147 -15.78 -0.27 10.44
CA GLU A 147 -17.03 0.12 11.13
C GLU A 147 -16.81 0.38 12.63
N THR A 148 -16.05 -0.49 13.30
CA THR A 148 -15.73 -0.33 14.72
C THR A 148 -14.95 0.96 14.98
N ARG A 149 -14.01 1.32 14.07
CA ARG A 149 -13.23 2.56 14.19
C ARG A 149 -14.07 3.81 13.90
N LEU A 150 -14.92 3.77 12.86
CA LEU A 150 -15.83 4.87 12.53
C LEU A 150 -16.77 5.19 13.69
N ARG A 151 -17.34 4.19 14.36
CA ARG A 151 -18.22 4.39 15.51
C ARG A 151 -17.56 5.14 16.67
N ARG A 152 -16.23 5.04 16.83
CA ARG A 152 -15.49 5.78 17.84
C ARG A 152 -15.53 7.32 17.63
N ALA A 153 -15.70 7.79 16.37
CA ALA A 153 -15.80 9.21 16.05
C ALA A 153 -17.21 9.65 15.66
N LEU A 154 -17.95 8.80 14.92
CA LEU A 154 -19.22 9.16 14.28
C LEU A 154 -20.45 8.47 14.91
N GLY A 155 -20.24 7.55 15.84
CA GLY A 155 -21.34 6.84 16.52
C GLY A 155 -21.99 7.66 17.62
N PRO A 156 -23.13 7.18 18.16
CA PRO A 156 -23.85 7.86 19.23
C PRO A 156 -23.03 7.96 20.55
N ASP A 157 -22.17 6.96 20.80
CA ASP A 157 -21.30 6.90 21.99
C ASP A 157 -19.85 7.25 21.62
N ALA A 158 -19.64 8.16 20.65
CA ALA A 158 -18.32 8.53 20.18
C ALA A 158 -17.49 9.17 21.28
N ASP A 159 -16.30 8.63 21.48
CA ASP A 159 -15.31 9.09 22.47
C ASP A 159 -14.11 9.80 21.80
N LEU A 160 -14.11 9.91 20.46
CA LEU A 160 -13.10 10.59 19.65
C LEU A 160 -13.75 11.70 18.83
N ASP A 161 -12.97 12.71 18.46
CA ASP A 161 -13.39 13.78 17.55
C ASP A 161 -13.24 13.39 16.09
N ALA A 162 -12.25 12.54 15.79
CA ALA A 162 -12.01 12.02 14.45
C ALA A 162 -11.28 10.67 14.49
N VAL A 163 -11.29 9.96 13.35
CA VAL A 163 -10.43 8.81 13.08
C VAL A 163 -9.78 8.96 11.71
N VAL A 164 -8.56 8.41 11.54
CA VAL A 164 -7.87 8.37 10.25
C VAL A 164 -7.83 6.95 9.73
N LEU A 165 -8.38 6.75 8.54
CA LEU A 165 -8.48 5.47 7.84
C LEU A 165 -7.94 5.60 6.40
N ALA A 166 -7.69 4.47 5.73
CA ALA A 166 -7.37 4.50 4.30
C ALA A 166 -8.63 4.77 3.48
N ALA A 167 -8.60 5.74 2.56
CA ALA A 167 -9.71 6.08 1.69
C ALA A 167 -10.21 4.86 0.89
N SER A 168 -9.27 4.08 0.34
CA SER A 168 -9.56 2.83 -0.38
C SER A 168 -10.36 1.82 0.46
N GLY A 169 -10.07 1.72 1.75
CA GLY A 169 -10.81 0.83 2.66
C GLY A 169 -12.25 1.29 2.85
N LEU A 170 -12.47 2.59 3.05
CA LEU A 170 -13.79 3.20 3.20
C LEU A 170 -14.64 3.02 1.94
N ARG A 171 -14.08 3.31 0.76
CA ARG A 171 -14.79 3.15 -0.52
C ARG A 171 -15.20 1.71 -0.76
N ARG A 172 -14.29 0.75 -0.54
CA ARG A 172 -14.57 -0.67 -0.75
C ARG A 172 -15.72 -1.21 0.09
N VAL A 173 -15.91 -0.68 1.30
CA VAL A 173 -17.04 -1.07 2.18
C VAL A 173 -18.23 -0.09 2.10
N GLY A 174 -18.28 0.79 1.10
CA GLY A 174 -19.40 1.72 0.90
C GLY A 174 -19.53 2.80 1.98
N ARG A 175 -18.42 3.17 2.64
CA ARG A 175 -18.37 4.19 3.70
C ARG A 175 -17.71 5.50 3.26
N GLU A 176 -17.69 5.80 1.98
CA GLU A 176 -17.12 7.04 1.44
C GLU A 176 -17.78 8.30 2.02
N ALA A 177 -19.08 8.26 2.26
CA ALA A 177 -19.80 9.38 2.89
C ALA A 177 -19.33 9.74 4.31
N ALA A 178 -18.57 8.88 4.97
CA ALA A 178 -17.96 9.17 6.27
C ALA A 178 -16.70 10.03 6.17
N ILE A 179 -16.15 10.25 4.99
CA ILE A 179 -14.93 11.01 4.76
C ILE A 179 -15.25 12.50 4.88
N SER A 180 -14.66 13.17 5.86
CA SER A 180 -14.72 14.63 5.99
C SER A 180 -13.60 15.32 5.19
N GLU A 181 -12.44 14.66 5.07
CA GLU A 181 -11.32 15.17 4.28
C GLU A 181 -10.45 14.01 3.74
N LEU A 182 -10.07 14.09 2.47
CA LEU A 182 -8.99 13.28 1.93
C LEU A 182 -7.68 14.02 2.20
N LEU A 183 -6.83 13.47 3.07
CA LEU A 183 -5.59 14.12 3.46
C LEU A 183 -4.61 14.17 2.27
N PRO A 184 -4.13 15.38 1.89
CA PRO A 184 -3.13 15.50 0.83
C PRO A 184 -1.87 14.69 1.16
N VAL A 185 -1.22 14.15 0.14
CA VAL A 185 0.01 13.33 0.33
C VAL A 185 1.18 14.13 0.92
N GLU A 186 1.13 15.46 0.79
CA GLU A 186 2.08 16.40 1.40
C GLU A 186 1.89 16.52 2.91
N VAL A 187 0.70 16.24 3.42
CA VAL A 187 0.35 16.25 4.84
C VAL A 187 0.46 14.84 5.44
N MET A 188 0.00 13.85 4.67
CA MET A 188 -0.06 12.46 5.12
C MET A 188 0.40 11.53 3.99
N LEU A 189 1.70 11.29 3.92
CA LEU A 189 2.25 10.34 2.95
C LEU A 189 1.76 8.92 3.27
N PRO A 190 1.21 8.17 2.29
CA PRO A 190 0.60 6.86 2.50
C PRO A 190 1.56 5.79 3.04
N ALA A 191 1.00 4.70 3.55
CA ALA A 191 1.78 3.49 3.78
C ALA A 191 2.19 2.86 2.43
N PRO A 192 3.38 2.24 2.34
CA PRO A 192 3.77 1.50 1.15
C PRO A 192 2.67 0.53 0.71
N ALA A 193 2.32 0.55 -0.56
CA ALA A 193 1.26 -0.24 -1.19
C ALA A 193 -0.18 0.05 -0.69
N GLN A 194 -0.43 1.14 0.01
CA GLN A 194 -1.79 1.50 0.40
C GLN A 194 -2.66 1.74 -0.85
N GLY A 195 -3.88 1.19 -0.85
CA GLY A 195 -4.80 1.24 -1.99
C GLY A 195 -4.68 0.06 -2.94
N ALA A 196 -3.50 -0.55 -3.06
CA ALA A 196 -3.27 -1.67 -3.95
C ALA A 196 -3.73 -3.01 -3.35
N LEU A 197 -4.17 -3.91 -4.24
CA LEU A 197 -4.44 -5.32 -3.95
C LEU A 197 -3.31 -6.18 -4.52
N ALA A 198 -3.01 -7.27 -3.83
CA ALA A 198 -2.14 -8.33 -4.32
C ALA A 198 -2.95 -9.60 -4.53
N VAL A 199 -2.88 -10.15 -5.72
CA VAL A 199 -3.45 -11.46 -6.05
C VAL A 199 -2.31 -12.46 -6.11
N GLU A 200 -2.33 -13.44 -5.21
CA GLU A 200 -1.31 -14.51 -5.17
C GLU A 200 -1.89 -15.82 -5.69
N ALA A 201 -1.07 -16.55 -6.45
CA ALA A 201 -1.32 -17.90 -6.92
C ALA A 201 -0.05 -18.75 -6.76
N THR A 202 -0.18 -20.08 -6.81
CA THR A 202 1.00 -20.93 -6.80
C THR A 202 1.74 -20.83 -8.13
N THR A 203 3.08 -20.86 -8.09
CA THR A 203 3.92 -20.89 -9.31
C THR A 203 3.61 -22.09 -10.18
N ALA A 204 3.24 -23.22 -9.58
CA ALA A 204 2.83 -24.44 -10.28
C ALA A 204 1.54 -24.24 -11.08
N ALA A 205 0.49 -23.64 -10.50
CA ALA A 205 -0.77 -23.40 -11.21
C ALA A 205 -0.58 -22.44 -12.41
N LEU A 206 0.20 -21.38 -12.23
CA LEU A 206 0.52 -20.45 -13.31
C LEU A 206 1.24 -21.11 -14.49
N ALA A 207 2.12 -22.09 -14.21
CA ALA A 207 2.84 -22.82 -15.25
C ALA A 207 1.99 -23.90 -15.95
N GLN A 208 1.02 -24.50 -15.24
CA GLN A 208 0.25 -25.63 -15.74
C GLN A 208 -1.07 -25.23 -16.42
N GLU A 209 -1.63 -24.06 -16.07
CA GLU A 209 -2.93 -23.61 -16.55
C GLU A 209 -2.84 -22.28 -17.33
N PRO A 210 -2.56 -22.31 -18.65
CA PRO A 210 -2.39 -21.09 -19.46
C PRO A 210 -3.62 -20.17 -19.44
N TRP A 211 -4.84 -20.73 -19.40
CA TRP A 211 -6.06 -19.95 -19.29
C TRP A 211 -6.08 -19.10 -17.99
N PHE A 212 -5.72 -19.74 -16.89
CA PHE A 212 -5.70 -19.08 -15.58
C PHE A 212 -4.63 -17.98 -15.51
N ALA A 213 -3.42 -18.26 -16.02
CA ALA A 213 -2.37 -17.27 -16.12
C ALA A 213 -2.79 -16.05 -16.96
N ALA A 214 -3.40 -16.28 -18.14
CA ALA A 214 -3.89 -15.20 -18.99
C ALA A 214 -4.99 -14.35 -18.33
N ARG A 215 -5.84 -14.94 -17.50
CA ARG A 215 -6.87 -14.18 -16.74
C ARG A 215 -6.26 -13.30 -15.67
N LEU A 216 -5.23 -13.77 -14.99
CA LEU A 216 -4.48 -12.99 -13.99
C LEU A 216 -3.73 -11.85 -14.67
N GLU A 217 -3.09 -12.10 -15.80
CA GLU A 217 -2.43 -11.07 -16.61
C GLU A 217 -3.41 -9.99 -17.08
N ALA A 218 -4.63 -10.37 -17.47
CA ALA A 218 -5.65 -9.42 -17.94
C ALA A 218 -6.15 -8.44 -16.85
N VAL A 219 -6.01 -8.79 -15.57
CA VAL A 219 -6.37 -7.90 -14.46
C VAL A 219 -5.15 -7.22 -13.84
N ASP A 220 -3.94 -7.52 -14.31
CA ASP A 220 -2.72 -6.92 -13.84
C ASP A 220 -2.53 -5.52 -14.41
N ASP A 221 -2.22 -4.55 -13.56
CA ASP A 221 -1.93 -3.17 -13.92
C ASP A 221 -0.46 -2.86 -13.75
N ALA A 222 0.23 -2.64 -14.86
CA ALA A 222 1.67 -2.40 -14.90
C ALA A 222 2.07 -1.16 -14.08
N ALA A 223 1.25 -0.11 -14.09
CA ALA A 223 1.50 1.12 -13.34
C ALA A 223 1.45 0.87 -11.83
N THR A 224 0.42 0.17 -11.36
CA THR A 224 0.29 -0.24 -9.95
C THR A 224 1.45 -1.15 -9.56
N ARG A 225 1.81 -2.12 -10.41
CA ARG A 225 2.89 -3.06 -10.17
C ARG A 225 4.22 -2.33 -10.00
N ALA A 226 4.57 -1.42 -10.90
CA ALA A 226 5.80 -0.64 -10.84
C ALA A 226 5.85 0.22 -9.57
N ALA A 227 4.81 1.00 -9.32
CA ALA A 227 4.73 1.88 -8.15
C ALA A 227 4.90 1.11 -6.83
N VAL A 228 4.13 0.04 -6.65
CA VAL A 228 4.18 -0.73 -5.41
C VAL A 228 5.48 -1.51 -5.25
N THR A 229 6.10 -1.94 -6.35
CA THR A 229 7.43 -2.59 -6.30
C THR A 229 8.47 -1.63 -5.74
N ALA A 230 8.51 -0.37 -6.19
CA ALA A 230 9.43 0.65 -5.65
C ALA A 230 9.18 0.93 -4.17
N GLU A 231 7.92 1.15 -3.77
CA GLU A 231 7.54 1.41 -2.39
C GLU A 231 7.94 0.24 -1.45
N ARG A 232 7.74 -0.99 -1.88
CA ARG A 232 8.05 -2.19 -1.09
C ARG A 232 9.54 -2.52 -1.07
N ALA A 233 10.26 -2.22 -2.14
CA ALA A 233 11.72 -2.34 -2.18
C ALA A 233 12.37 -1.38 -1.16
N LEU A 234 11.90 -0.14 -1.08
CA LEU A 234 12.30 0.82 -0.06
C LEU A 234 12.01 0.27 1.35
N LEU A 235 10.78 -0.21 1.63
CA LEU A 235 10.42 -0.76 2.92
C LEU A 235 11.30 -1.93 3.33
N ARG A 236 11.63 -2.81 2.37
CA ARG A 236 12.53 -3.95 2.58
C ARG A 236 13.95 -3.50 2.90
N ALA A 237 14.48 -2.54 2.13
CA ALA A 237 15.84 -2.03 2.32
C ALA A 237 16.02 -1.27 3.66
N LEU A 238 14.95 -0.64 4.16
CA LEU A 238 14.91 -0.05 5.50
C LEU A 238 14.75 -1.09 6.62
N GLU A 239 14.60 -2.37 6.29
CA GLU A 239 14.26 -3.44 7.26
C GLU A 239 13.06 -3.06 8.15
N ALA A 240 12.12 -2.31 7.58
CA ALA A 240 10.98 -1.78 8.29
C ALA A 240 9.76 -2.69 8.13
N GLY A 241 9.07 -2.98 9.23
CA GLY A 241 7.81 -3.71 9.23
C GLY A 241 6.60 -2.78 9.11
N CYS A 242 5.39 -3.38 9.02
CA CYS A 242 4.13 -2.61 8.93
C CYS A 242 3.82 -1.73 10.15
N SER A 243 4.50 -1.94 11.27
CA SER A 243 4.41 -1.12 12.49
C SER A 243 5.44 0.01 12.55
N ALA A 244 6.35 0.09 11.58
CA ALA A 244 7.33 1.17 11.54
C ALA A 244 6.68 2.49 11.11
N PRO A 245 7.15 3.64 11.62
CA PRO A 245 6.70 4.96 11.22
C PRO A 245 7.34 5.39 9.89
N VAL A 246 7.13 4.57 8.85
CA VAL A 246 7.62 4.76 7.49
C VAL A 246 6.45 4.97 6.55
N ALA A 247 6.58 5.92 5.65
CA ALA A 247 5.68 6.15 4.54
C ALA A 247 6.45 6.06 3.22
N ALA A 248 5.78 5.57 2.18
CA ALA A 248 6.27 5.66 0.81
C ALA A 248 5.10 5.70 -0.18
N TYR A 249 5.26 6.51 -1.20
CA TYR A 249 4.29 6.64 -2.28
C TYR A 249 5.01 6.85 -3.60
N ALA A 250 4.74 5.96 -4.55
CA ALA A 250 5.21 6.09 -5.92
C ALA A 250 4.05 6.37 -6.86
N GLU A 251 4.31 7.21 -7.85
CA GLU A 251 3.38 7.57 -8.91
C GLU A 251 4.09 7.63 -10.27
N LEU A 252 3.34 7.34 -11.31
CA LEU A 252 3.82 7.48 -12.69
C LEU A 252 3.39 8.83 -13.23
N GLU A 253 4.37 9.61 -13.62
CA GLU A 253 4.20 10.85 -14.37
C GLU A 253 4.44 10.56 -15.85
N ARG A 254 3.72 11.20 -16.76
CA ARG A 254 4.10 11.15 -18.17
C ARG A 254 5.41 11.92 -18.35
N ALA A 255 6.37 11.35 -19.08
CA ALA A 255 7.54 12.09 -19.50
C ALA A 255 7.05 13.27 -20.34
N GLU A 256 7.40 14.50 -19.94
CA GLU A 256 7.16 15.66 -20.78
C GLU A 256 7.94 15.48 -22.07
N ALA A 257 7.24 15.51 -23.22
CA ALA A 257 7.93 15.57 -24.50
C ALA A 257 8.73 16.86 -24.51
N GLU A 258 10.06 16.77 -24.66
CA GLU A 258 10.90 17.95 -24.85
C GLU A 258 10.29 18.77 -26.00
N SER A 259 9.93 20.02 -25.71
CA SER A 259 9.43 20.92 -26.75
C SER A 259 10.51 21.07 -27.81
N PRO A 260 10.20 20.87 -29.09
CA PRO A 260 11.19 20.90 -30.17
C PRO A 260 11.90 22.28 -30.35
N ASP A 261 11.49 23.28 -29.59
CA ASP A 261 12.02 24.66 -29.67
C ASP A 261 13.30 24.91 -28.82
N GLN A 262 13.83 23.89 -28.11
CA GLN A 262 15.08 24.05 -27.30
C GLN A 262 16.28 23.25 -27.83
N VAL A 263 16.26 22.75 -29.06
CA VAL A 263 17.43 22.11 -29.64
C VAL A 263 18.34 23.22 -30.20
N ASP A 264 19.42 23.53 -29.50
CA ASP A 264 20.50 24.37 -30.02
C ASP A 264 21.16 23.64 -31.22
N PRO A 265 21.04 24.16 -32.47
CA PRO A 265 21.55 23.47 -33.65
C PRO A 265 23.09 23.45 -33.74
N SER A 266 23.80 24.03 -32.75
CA SER A 266 25.28 24.10 -32.76
C SER A 266 25.98 22.95 -32.02
N ALA A 267 25.27 22.03 -31.35
CA ALA A 267 25.83 20.89 -30.60
C ALA A 267 25.79 19.57 -31.40
N ALA A 268 26.14 19.59 -32.69
CA ALA A 268 26.31 18.38 -33.48
C ALA A 268 27.70 17.77 -33.22
N GLY A 269 27.85 17.03 -32.16
CA GLY A 269 29.02 16.21 -31.80
C GLY A 269 28.59 14.86 -31.26
N GLU A 270 28.84 13.83 -32.04
CA GLU A 270 28.88 12.38 -31.85
C GLU A 270 28.31 11.79 -30.58
N SER A 271 27.38 10.83 -30.78
CA SER A 271 26.91 9.82 -29.82
C SER A 271 25.98 10.28 -28.70
N ALA A 272 24.89 10.94 -29.09
CA ALA A 272 23.70 10.90 -28.24
C ALA A 272 22.92 9.62 -28.59
N ALA A 273 22.89 8.65 -27.68
CA ALA A 273 21.88 7.62 -27.73
C ALA A 273 20.52 8.29 -27.86
N ALA A 274 19.71 7.86 -28.84
CA ALA A 274 18.37 8.38 -29.02
C ALA A 274 17.65 8.38 -27.66
N PRO A 275 16.84 9.43 -27.34
CA PRO A 275 16.08 9.41 -26.10
C PRO A 275 15.30 8.11 -26.06
N SER A 276 15.55 7.30 -25.04
CA SER A 276 14.78 6.10 -24.75
C SER A 276 13.31 6.48 -24.85
N ALA A 277 12.52 5.65 -25.54
CA ALA A 277 11.07 5.81 -25.66
C ALA A 277 10.36 5.56 -24.29
N ALA A 278 10.99 5.93 -23.19
CA ALA A 278 10.45 5.87 -21.85
C ALA A 278 9.28 6.86 -21.78
N GLY A 279 8.06 6.32 -21.96
CA GLY A 279 6.85 7.13 -21.96
C GLY A 279 6.47 7.66 -20.57
N HIS A 280 7.17 7.24 -19.50
CA HIS A 280 6.84 7.54 -18.11
C HIS A 280 8.09 7.85 -17.26
N VAL A 281 7.85 8.57 -16.17
CA VAL A 281 8.80 8.75 -15.07
C VAL A 281 8.16 8.18 -13.81
N LEU A 282 8.81 7.21 -13.18
CA LEU A 282 8.41 6.73 -11.87
C LEU A 282 9.02 7.64 -10.81
N ARG A 283 8.17 8.33 -10.05
CA ARG A 283 8.53 9.18 -8.94
C ARG A 283 8.22 8.48 -7.63
N LEU A 284 9.19 8.35 -6.74
CA LEU A 284 9.03 7.77 -5.41
C LEU A 284 9.34 8.82 -4.34
N ARG A 285 8.40 9.04 -3.43
CA ARG A 285 8.57 9.85 -2.22
C ARG A 285 8.52 8.95 -1.00
N ALA A 286 9.37 9.23 -0.01
CA ALA A 286 9.39 8.44 1.22
C ALA A 286 9.79 9.27 2.43
N LEU A 287 9.40 8.82 3.62
CA LEU A 287 9.84 9.36 4.90
C LEU A 287 9.94 8.30 5.98
N ALA A 288 10.87 8.53 6.91
CA ALA A 288 10.88 7.93 8.24
C ALA A 288 10.72 9.05 9.27
N ILE A 289 9.84 8.88 10.25
CA ILE A 289 9.46 9.94 11.19
C ILE A 289 9.45 9.40 12.63
N ARG A 290 9.94 10.19 13.59
CA ARG A 290 9.84 9.83 15.01
C ARG A 290 8.37 9.70 15.45
N PRO A 291 8.05 8.77 16.36
CA PRO A 291 6.67 8.56 16.82
C PRO A 291 5.96 9.81 17.35
N ASP A 292 6.70 10.76 17.90
CA ASP A 292 6.19 12.05 18.40
C ASP A 292 6.05 13.14 17.32
N GLY A 293 6.43 12.84 16.07
CA GLY A 293 6.40 13.78 14.95
C GLY A 293 7.51 14.84 14.93
N SER A 294 8.43 14.84 15.92
CA SER A 294 9.42 15.92 16.12
C SER A 294 10.54 15.94 15.09
N HIS A 295 10.88 14.78 14.52
CA HIS A 295 11.97 14.66 13.55
C HIS A 295 11.59 13.74 12.40
N VAL A 296 11.93 14.14 11.19
CA VAL A 296 11.66 13.39 9.97
C VAL A 296 12.88 13.39 9.06
N VAL A 297 13.14 12.24 8.46
CA VAL A 297 14.06 12.10 7.32
C VAL A 297 13.20 11.73 6.13
N GLU A 298 13.13 12.61 5.15
CA GLU A 298 12.29 12.47 3.94
C GLU A 298 13.11 12.67 2.68
N GLY A 299 12.71 12.04 1.59
CA GLY A 299 13.39 12.10 0.31
C GLY A 299 12.49 11.74 -0.86
N GLU A 300 13.00 12.03 -2.05
CA GLU A 300 12.36 11.77 -3.33
C GLU A 300 13.41 11.28 -4.33
N ALA A 301 13.03 10.31 -5.15
CA ALA A 301 13.84 9.84 -6.28
C ALA A 301 12.95 9.63 -7.51
N ARG A 302 13.55 9.71 -8.70
CA ARG A 302 12.85 9.60 -9.98
C ARG A 302 13.69 8.77 -10.94
N VAL A 303 13.02 7.95 -11.75
CA VAL A 303 13.66 7.16 -12.83
C VAL A 303 12.75 7.13 -14.05
N ALA A 304 13.33 7.19 -15.24
CA ALA A 304 12.60 6.91 -16.47
C ALA A 304 12.20 5.43 -16.52
N LEU A 305 10.98 5.14 -16.97
CA LEU A 305 10.41 3.81 -16.98
C LEU A 305 9.62 3.55 -18.26
N ASP A 306 9.92 2.46 -18.93
CA ASP A 306 9.11 1.91 -20.01
C ASP A 306 8.31 0.71 -19.47
N LEU A 307 7.00 0.89 -19.30
CA LEU A 307 6.13 -0.16 -18.75
C LEU A 307 6.04 -1.43 -19.60
N ALA A 308 6.41 -1.34 -20.89
CA ALA A 308 6.37 -2.48 -21.81
C ALA A 308 7.71 -3.19 -21.94
N ALA A 309 8.83 -2.47 -21.76
CA ALA A 309 10.18 -3.00 -21.99
C ALA A 309 10.92 -3.32 -20.69
N ASP A 310 10.69 -2.55 -19.62
CA ASP A 310 11.42 -2.71 -18.36
C ASP A 310 10.81 -3.82 -17.50
N ALA A 311 11.67 -4.55 -16.78
CA ALA A 311 11.23 -5.44 -15.75
C ALA A 311 10.61 -4.63 -14.59
N LEU A 312 9.36 -4.92 -14.27
CA LEU A 312 8.60 -4.18 -13.22
C LEU A 312 8.67 -4.84 -11.84
N THR A 313 9.22 -6.05 -11.76
CA THR A 313 9.34 -6.83 -10.52
C THR A 313 10.67 -7.56 -10.46
N GLY A 314 11.05 -7.99 -9.26
CA GLY A 314 12.34 -8.65 -9.04
C GLY A 314 13.35 -7.71 -8.39
N PRO A 315 14.45 -8.27 -7.85
CA PRO A 315 15.45 -7.48 -7.12
C PRO A 315 16.18 -6.48 -8.02
N ASP A 316 16.40 -6.84 -9.27
CA ASP A 316 17.16 -6.07 -10.27
C ASP A 316 16.22 -5.30 -11.22
N SER A 317 14.96 -5.11 -10.86
CA SER A 317 14.02 -4.31 -11.66
C SER A 317 14.23 -2.81 -11.38
N VAL A 318 13.98 -1.98 -12.40
CA VAL A 318 14.09 -0.51 -12.30
C VAL A 318 13.33 0.06 -11.08
N PRO A 319 12.06 -0.35 -10.79
CA PRO A 319 11.39 0.10 -9.59
C PRO A 319 12.06 -0.36 -8.28
N SER A 320 12.62 -1.58 -8.24
CA SER A 320 13.29 -2.09 -7.03
C SER A 320 14.58 -1.35 -6.75
N GLU A 321 15.36 -1.06 -7.76
CA GLU A 321 16.59 -0.28 -7.65
C GLU A 321 16.28 1.14 -7.14
N LEU A 322 15.28 1.82 -7.72
CA LEU A 322 14.83 3.13 -7.25
C LEU A 322 14.46 3.11 -5.76
N GLY A 323 13.73 2.09 -5.32
CA GLY A 323 13.34 1.94 -3.92
C GLY A 323 14.54 1.71 -3.00
N ALA A 324 15.49 0.88 -3.41
CA ALA A 324 16.70 0.58 -2.64
C ALA A 324 17.64 1.80 -2.55
N GLU A 325 17.83 2.54 -3.64
CA GLU A 325 18.64 3.76 -3.67
C GLU A 325 18.09 4.83 -2.73
N LEU A 326 16.77 5.10 -2.80
CA LEU A 326 16.15 6.07 -1.90
C LEU A 326 16.23 5.62 -0.44
N ALA A 327 16.11 4.33 -0.15
CA ALA A 327 16.29 3.80 1.20
C ALA A 327 17.73 4.04 1.71
N ALA A 328 18.74 3.81 0.87
CA ALA A 328 20.14 4.06 1.21
C ALA A 328 20.41 5.54 1.50
N ASP A 329 19.81 6.47 0.72
CA ASP A 329 19.88 7.89 1.00
C ASP A 329 19.27 8.23 2.37
N LEU A 330 18.05 7.77 2.64
CA LEU A 330 17.38 8.02 3.92
C LEU A 330 18.19 7.46 5.10
N LEU A 331 18.77 6.26 4.97
CA LEU A 331 19.63 5.65 6.01
C LEU A 331 20.88 6.50 6.25
N SER A 332 21.52 7.01 5.20
CA SER A 332 22.71 7.87 5.31
C SER A 332 22.42 9.17 6.05
N ARG A 333 21.17 9.60 6.07
CA ARG A 333 20.66 10.83 6.70
C ARG A 333 19.99 10.61 8.05
N GLY A 334 20.12 9.39 8.64
CA GLY A 334 19.71 9.11 10.01
C GLY A 334 18.36 8.38 10.14
N ALA A 335 17.73 7.91 9.07
CA ALA A 335 16.48 7.14 9.17
C ALA A 335 16.64 5.88 10.05
N GLY A 336 17.82 5.26 10.06
CA GLY A 336 18.10 4.09 10.90
C GLY A 336 17.92 4.33 12.39
N GLU A 337 18.28 5.51 12.90
CA GLU A 337 18.12 5.89 14.31
C GLU A 337 16.61 6.00 14.66
N ILE A 338 15.83 6.65 13.80
CA ILE A 338 14.38 6.77 13.96
C ILE A 338 13.72 5.39 14.04
N LEU A 339 14.13 4.48 13.15
CA LEU A 339 13.59 3.12 13.12
C LEU A 339 13.98 2.29 14.32
N ALA A 340 15.19 2.48 14.85
CA ALA A 340 15.65 1.81 16.08
C ALA A 340 14.84 2.28 17.30
N GLU A 341 14.63 3.58 17.45
CA GLU A 341 13.79 4.16 18.51
C GLU A 341 12.34 3.64 18.46
N ALA A 342 11.77 3.49 17.26
CA ALA A 342 10.40 3.00 17.10
C ALA A 342 10.23 1.49 17.42
N ARG A 343 11.33 0.73 17.50
CA ARG A 343 11.34 -0.70 17.88
C ARG A 343 11.52 -0.93 19.38
N ALA A 344 12.10 0.05 20.10
CA ALA A 344 12.35 0.02 21.54
C ALA A 344 11.07 0.26 22.36
#